data_8d3949f74b321eb6645671a18bbd94a8
#
_entry.id   8d3949f74b321eb6645671a18bbd94a8
#
_cell.length_a   1.000
_cell.length_b   1.000
_cell.length_c   1.000
_cell.angle_alpha   90.00
_cell.angle_beta   90.00
_cell.angle_gamma   90.00
#
_symmetry.space_group_name_H-M   'P 1'
#
loop_
_entity.id
_entity.type
_entity.pdbx_description
1 polymer ?
#
loop_
_entity_poly.entity_id
_entity_poly.type
_entity_poly.pdbx_seq_one_letter_code
_entity_poly.pdbx_strand_id
1 'polypeptide(L)'
;MPRAVHSGIAENIMNTMKHIRYRNWGPLALAMLLTLAGPLYSPPADAHGERAQQASLRMRTLHWIDTEIQPRKVAVNETVRVTGRFMPSQFWPEHMRSIEETAFLNIGVPGPAFVRIDSRVNGVPMIRSTRFHLAKTYEYEVVLKARAPGRYHIHPVISVEGTGPIIGPAFWVEVTGDQKDFKHTITTMTGEVINPETYAMTSILWWNALWFVIGIAWLAWWFRKLPVIMPRYIKVEEMGDDANKLITIPDVIVSVFFFGFVMVVIAGGFFWANYQYPITSVLQTGKVEVEPLPQPPQLVEVEVNKATYRIPGRSFQVEMTVTNRSARPVQVGEFTAANIRFINDKMFDIKPQDAQDLVASSGLRVENPPIQPGETRTITIYADDALWETYRLTSLINEPDGRFAALLMFFDDQGTRYMNEIGGPMIPSFG
;
A
#
# COMPACT_ATOMS: atom_id res chain seq x y z
N MET A 1 32.77 -47.88 39.42
CA MET A 1 33.09 -46.49 39.85
C MET A 1 32.94 -45.58 38.64
N PRO A 2 31.86 -44.87 38.51
CA PRO A 2 31.93 -43.40 38.29
C PRO A 2 30.65 -42.72 38.83
N ARG A 3 30.58 -42.39 40.10
CA ARG A 3 29.45 -41.61 40.69
C ARG A 3 29.86 -40.30 41.33
N ALA A 4 31.14 -39.94 41.38
CA ALA A 4 31.66 -38.82 42.12
C ALA A 4 31.82 -37.52 41.30
N VAL A 5 31.74 -37.53 39.98
CA VAL A 5 32.01 -36.35 39.14
C VAL A 5 30.75 -35.49 38.94
N HIS A 6 29.53 -36.06 39.02
CA HIS A 6 28.29 -35.30 38.79
C HIS A 6 27.82 -34.43 39.96
N SER A 7 28.20 -34.75 41.23
CA SER A 7 27.77 -33.97 42.37
C SER A 7 28.46 -32.60 42.49
N GLY A 8 29.72 -32.49 42.05
CA GLY A 8 30.49 -31.25 42.12
C GLY A 8 30.05 -30.19 41.10
N ILE A 9 29.54 -30.62 39.95
CA ILE A 9 29.04 -29.67 38.89
C ILE A 9 27.68 -29.10 39.28
N ALA A 10 26.80 -29.90 39.84
CA ALA A 10 25.46 -29.44 40.29
C ALA A 10 25.56 -28.45 41.48
N GLU A 11 26.48 -28.71 42.42
CA GLU A 11 26.74 -27.84 43.57
C GLU A 11 27.35 -26.49 43.14
N ASN A 12 28.27 -26.50 42.19
CA ASN A 12 28.89 -25.27 41.65
C ASN A 12 27.88 -24.44 40.82
N ILE A 13 26.99 -25.06 40.05
CA ILE A 13 25.93 -24.37 39.33
C ILE A 13 24.92 -23.75 40.32
N MET A 14 24.56 -24.48 41.38
CA MET A 14 23.61 -24.00 42.37
C MET A 14 24.19 -22.86 43.23
N ASN A 15 25.49 -22.87 43.56
CA ASN A 15 26.16 -21.75 44.23
C ASN A 15 26.31 -20.54 43.29
N THR A 16 26.62 -20.74 42.03
CA THR A 16 26.66 -19.65 41.04
C THR A 16 25.29 -19.00 40.87
N MET A 17 24.20 -19.80 40.87
CA MET A 17 22.83 -19.26 40.77
C MET A 17 22.38 -18.50 42.04
N LYS A 18 22.88 -18.86 43.24
CA LYS A 18 22.58 -18.08 44.46
C LYS A 18 23.19 -16.69 44.42
N HIS A 19 24.34 -16.49 43.77
CA HIS A 19 24.96 -15.19 43.58
C HIS A 19 24.35 -14.31 42.48
N ILE A 20 23.60 -14.92 41.51
CA ILE A 20 22.90 -14.20 40.44
C ILE A 20 21.61 -13.52 40.96
N ARG A 21 21.18 -13.81 42.19
CA ARG A 21 19.84 -13.52 42.72
C ARG A 21 19.47 -12.07 42.96
N TYR A 22 20.40 -11.12 42.98
CA TYR A 22 20.10 -9.72 43.38
C TYR A 22 20.82 -8.60 42.61
N ARG A 23 21.61 -8.84 41.57
CA ARG A 23 22.49 -7.77 41.10
C ARG A 23 22.26 -7.21 39.69
N ASN A 24 21.40 -7.76 38.85
CA ASN A 24 21.29 -7.34 37.45
C ASN A 24 19.88 -7.19 36.88
N TRP A 25 18.91 -6.76 37.64
CA TRP A 25 17.59 -6.38 37.07
C TRP A 25 17.65 -5.02 36.37
N GLY A 26 18.58 -4.15 36.74
CA GLY A 26 18.76 -2.84 36.12
C GLY A 26 19.03 -2.88 34.62
N PRO A 27 20.00 -3.67 34.13
CA PRO A 27 20.24 -3.79 32.67
C PRO A 27 19.09 -4.43 31.90
N LEU A 28 18.37 -5.41 32.48
CA LEU A 28 17.21 -6.02 31.88
C LEU A 28 16.01 -5.07 31.80
N ALA A 29 15.76 -4.29 32.88
CA ALA A 29 14.73 -3.27 32.87
C ALA A 29 15.09 -2.12 31.94
N LEU A 30 16.35 -1.73 31.83
CA LEU A 30 16.85 -0.73 30.90
C LEU A 30 16.76 -1.21 29.46
N ALA A 31 17.12 -2.47 29.17
CA ALA A 31 16.95 -3.08 27.84
C ALA A 31 15.47 -3.17 27.43
N MET A 32 14.59 -3.50 28.37
CA MET A 32 13.15 -3.55 28.15
C MET A 32 12.54 -2.15 27.93
N LEU A 33 13.02 -1.14 28.65
CA LEU A 33 12.68 0.26 28.45
C LEU A 33 13.19 0.80 27.10
N LEU A 34 14.39 0.43 26.68
CA LEU A 34 14.96 0.82 25.39
C LEU A 34 14.26 0.14 24.21
N THR A 35 13.82 -1.12 24.35
CA THR A 35 13.03 -1.82 23.34
C THR A 35 11.60 -1.27 23.25
N LEU A 36 11.02 -0.79 24.35
CA LEU A 36 9.72 -0.10 24.37
C LEU A 36 9.81 1.35 23.88
N ALA A 37 10.94 2.02 24.05
CA ALA A 37 11.16 3.37 23.57
C ALA A 37 11.60 3.44 22.10
N GLY A 38 12.19 2.37 21.55
CA GLY A 38 12.63 2.29 20.16
C GLY A 38 11.54 2.60 19.12
N PRO A 39 10.31 2.09 19.26
CA PRO A 39 9.21 2.40 18.34
C PRO A 39 8.72 3.86 18.39
N LEU A 40 9.05 4.61 19.45
CA LEU A 40 8.64 6.01 19.60
C LEU A 40 9.53 6.99 18.81
N TYR A 41 10.65 6.51 18.28
CA TYR A 41 11.58 7.29 17.47
C TYR A 41 11.71 6.68 16.07
N SER A 42 10.60 6.65 15.32
CA SER A 42 10.66 6.36 13.89
C SER A 42 10.95 7.67 13.16
N PRO A 43 12.09 7.80 12.48
CA PRO A 43 12.27 8.91 11.55
C PRO A 43 11.13 8.85 10.50
N PRO A 44 10.68 10.00 9.98
CA PRO A 44 9.69 10.00 8.90
C PRO A 44 10.23 9.13 7.76
N ALA A 45 9.56 8.02 7.50
CA ALA A 45 9.90 7.17 6.38
C ALA A 45 9.53 7.92 5.10
N ASP A 46 10.52 8.29 4.31
CA ASP A 46 10.32 8.72 2.93
C ASP A 46 9.81 7.52 2.12
N ALA A 47 8.51 7.27 2.22
CA ALA A 47 7.85 6.17 1.54
C ALA A 47 7.61 6.54 0.08
N HIS A 48 8.65 6.47 -0.74
CA HIS A 48 8.54 6.55 -2.20
C HIS A 48 8.08 5.19 -2.74
N GLY A 49 6.78 4.89 -2.59
CA GLY A 49 6.18 3.65 -3.04
C GLY A 49 6.40 3.36 -4.53
N GLU A 50 6.43 4.40 -5.37
CA GLU A 50 6.69 4.29 -6.81
C GLU A 50 8.08 3.74 -7.12
N ARG A 51 9.11 4.17 -6.38
CA ARG A 51 10.49 3.68 -6.58
C ARG A 51 10.68 2.23 -6.15
N ALA A 52 9.80 1.73 -5.29
CA ALA A 52 9.85 0.36 -4.81
C ALA A 52 9.24 -0.64 -5.81
N GLN A 53 8.39 -0.18 -6.72
CA GLN A 53 7.78 -1.04 -7.72
C GLN A 53 8.69 -1.27 -8.93
N GLN A 54 8.65 -2.49 -9.46
CA GLN A 54 9.37 -2.83 -10.69
C GLN A 54 8.89 -1.97 -11.85
N ALA A 55 9.81 -1.63 -12.75
CA ALA A 55 9.52 -0.78 -13.89
C ALA A 55 8.49 -1.40 -14.83
N SER A 56 8.58 -2.70 -15.10
CA SER A 56 7.62 -3.45 -15.91
C SER A 56 6.20 -3.37 -15.34
N LEU A 57 6.06 -3.55 -14.02
CA LEU A 57 4.78 -3.44 -13.34
C LEU A 57 4.15 -2.07 -13.60
N ARG A 58 4.90 -0.99 -13.44
CA ARG A 58 4.40 0.38 -13.65
C ARG A 58 4.09 0.70 -15.11
N MET A 59 4.86 0.13 -16.03
CA MET A 59 4.66 0.36 -17.48
C MET A 59 3.48 -0.41 -18.05
N ARG A 60 3.32 -1.68 -17.63
CA ARG A 60 2.48 -2.64 -18.36
C ARG A 60 1.18 -2.99 -17.66
N THR A 61 0.86 -2.35 -16.53
CA THR A 61 -0.36 -2.68 -15.78
C THR A 61 -1.42 -1.59 -15.85
N LEU A 62 -1.14 -0.40 -15.35
CA LEU A 62 -2.10 0.70 -15.32
C LEU A 62 -1.49 1.98 -15.88
N HIS A 63 -2.18 2.56 -16.83
CA HIS A 63 -1.92 3.92 -17.28
C HIS A 63 -2.80 4.88 -16.50
N TRP A 64 -2.17 5.78 -15.73
CA TRP A 64 -2.85 6.84 -15.01
C TRP A 64 -2.90 8.09 -15.87
N ILE A 65 -4.08 8.69 -15.99
CA ILE A 65 -4.35 9.78 -16.92
C ILE A 65 -4.97 10.94 -16.15
N ASP A 66 -4.43 12.13 -16.33
CA ASP A 66 -4.96 13.38 -15.74
C ASP A 66 -5.20 13.28 -14.22
N THR A 67 -4.27 12.63 -13.49
CA THR A 67 -4.38 12.53 -12.03
C THR A 67 -4.13 13.90 -11.42
N GLU A 68 -5.05 14.34 -10.55
CA GLU A 68 -4.98 15.60 -9.82
C GLU A 68 -5.31 15.41 -8.35
N ILE A 69 -4.68 16.21 -7.50
CA ILE A 69 -5.00 16.32 -6.07
C ILE A 69 -5.24 17.77 -5.73
N GLN A 70 -6.44 18.09 -5.27
CA GLN A 70 -6.86 19.43 -4.94
C GLN A 70 -7.75 19.49 -3.67
N PRO A 71 -7.54 20.53 -2.83
CA PRO A 71 -6.40 21.44 -2.79
C PRO A 71 -5.15 20.75 -2.24
N ARG A 72 -3.94 21.25 -2.57
CA ARG A 72 -2.67 20.71 -2.04
C ARG A 72 -2.29 21.27 -0.66
N LYS A 73 -3.06 22.22 -0.14
CA LYS A 73 -2.92 22.75 1.22
C LYS A 73 -4.28 22.86 1.88
N VAL A 74 -4.42 22.23 3.04
CA VAL A 74 -5.67 22.12 3.79
C VAL A 74 -5.40 22.24 5.29
N ALA A 75 -6.45 22.59 6.06
CA ALA A 75 -6.44 22.46 7.50
C ALA A 75 -7.00 21.09 7.95
N VAL A 76 -6.72 20.70 9.19
CA VAL A 76 -7.37 19.55 9.83
C VAL A 76 -8.90 19.69 9.74
N ASN A 77 -9.61 18.63 9.41
CA ASN A 77 -11.04 18.54 9.08
C ASN A 77 -11.43 18.97 7.67
N GLU A 78 -10.61 19.64 6.92
CA GLU A 78 -10.89 19.91 5.51
C GLU A 78 -10.67 18.69 4.64
N THR A 79 -11.20 18.73 3.42
CA THR A 79 -11.15 17.62 2.48
C THR A 79 -10.21 17.89 1.32
N VAL A 80 -9.54 16.83 0.90
CA VAL A 80 -8.73 16.76 -0.31
C VAL A 80 -9.40 15.80 -1.28
N ARG A 81 -9.52 16.18 -2.53
CA ARG A 81 -10.09 15.37 -3.59
C ARG A 81 -8.98 14.88 -4.52
N VAL A 82 -8.95 13.58 -4.74
CA VAL A 82 -8.04 12.91 -5.67
C VAL A 82 -8.88 12.43 -6.84
N THR A 83 -8.61 12.93 -8.03
CA THR A 83 -9.37 12.60 -9.25
C THR A 83 -8.43 12.23 -10.39
N GLY A 84 -8.97 11.56 -11.37
CA GLY A 84 -8.25 11.22 -12.58
C GLY A 84 -8.94 10.10 -13.34
N ARG A 85 -8.25 9.62 -14.36
CA ARG A 85 -8.66 8.45 -15.12
C ARG A 85 -7.56 7.42 -15.09
N PHE A 86 -7.91 6.16 -15.27
CA PHE A 86 -6.96 5.09 -15.49
C PHE A 86 -7.43 4.17 -16.58
N MET A 87 -6.48 3.51 -17.21
CA MET A 87 -6.73 2.50 -18.24
C MET A 87 -5.85 1.27 -17.94
N PRO A 88 -6.45 0.10 -17.66
CA PRO A 88 -5.70 -1.15 -17.60
C PRO A 88 -5.09 -1.46 -18.95
N SER A 89 -3.79 -1.76 -18.97
CA SER A 89 -3.04 -2.00 -20.18
C SER A 89 -3.50 -3.27 -20.91
N GLN A 90 -3.64 -3.23 -22.23
CA GLN A 90 -3.82 -4.44 -23.04
C GLN A 90 -2.56 -5.34 -23.03
N PHE A 91 -1.40 -4.79 -22.67
CA PHE A 91 -0.12 -5.50 -22.55
C PHE A 91 0.12 -6.04 -21.15
N TRP A 92 -0.94 -6.27 -20.37
CA TRP A 92 -0.83 -6.80 -19.00
C TRP A 92 0.07 -8.05 -18.95
N PRO A 93 1.02 -8.15 -17.97
CA PRO A 93 1.92 -9.28 -17.89
C PRO A 93 1.18 -10.60 -17.66
N GLU A 94 1.39 -11.61 -18.50
CA GLU A 94 0.69 -12.90 -18.44
C GLU A 94 0.94 -13.69 -17.15
N HIS A 95 2.10 -13.47 -16.50
CA HIS A 95 2.46 -14.13 -15.25
C HIS A 95 1.80 -13.49 -14.01
N MET A 96 1.10 -12.38 -14.17
CA MET A 96 0.40 -11.68 -13.09
C MET A 96 -1.11 -11.93 -13.16
N ARG A 97 -1.73 -12.02 -11.99
CA ARG A 97 -3.19 -12.05 -11.93
C ARG A 97 -3.79 -10.80 -12.56
N SER A 98 -4.80 -11.02 -13.41
CA SER A 98 -5.44 -9.94 -14.14
C SER A 98 -6.32 -9.07 -13.25
N ILE A 99 -6.35 -7.79 -13.55
CA ILE A 99 -7.29 -6.81 -12.98
C ILE A 99 -8.77 -7.13 -13.31
N GLU A 100 -9.00 -7.99 -14.32
CA GLU A 100 -10.33 -8.46 -14.70
C GLU A 100 -10.90 -9.51 -13.73
N GLU A 101 -10.07 -10.04 -12.82
CA GLU A 101 -10.53 -10.96 -11.78
C GLU A 101 -11.04 -10.19 -10.55
N THR A 102 -10.16 -9.55 -9.81
CA THR A 102 -10.53 -8.81 -8.58
C THR A 102 -9.61 -7.63 -8.35
N ALA A 103 -10.18 -6.46 -8.21
CA ALA A 103 -9.48 -5.22 -7.95
C ALA A 103 -10.19 -4.35 -6.91
N PHE A 104 -9.43 -3.47 -6.26
CA PHE A 104 -9.93 -2.50 -5.27
C PHE A 104 -9.32 -1.13 -5.55
N LEU A 105 -10.16 -0.10 -5.64
CA LEU A 105 -9.69 1.28 -5.59
C LEU A 105 -9.28 1.63 -4.17
N ASN A 106 -8.05 2.06 -4.00
CA ASN A 106 -7.46 2.43 -2.72
C ASN A 106 -6.72 3.77 -2.84
N ILE A 107 -6.15 4.24 -1.74
CA ILE A 107 -5.31 5.42 -1.69
C ILE A 107 -4.09 5.12 -0.82
N GLY A 108 -2.91 5.43 -1.31
CA GLY A 108 -1.67 5.33 -0.57
C GLY A 108 -1.38 6.64 0.15
N VAL A 109 -1.42 6.62 1.48
CA VAL A 109 -1.05 7.74 2.35
C VAL A 109 -0.20 7.22 3.51
N PRO A 110 0.80 7.98 3.99
CA PRO A 110 1.60 7.57 5.14
C PRO A 110 0.75 7.60 6.42
N GLY A 111 0.64 6.45 7.09
CA GLY A 111 -0.04 6.34 8.38
C GLY A 111 -1.50 6.81 8.38
N PRO A 112 -2.05 7.14 9.55
CA PRO A 112 -3.44 7.58 9.69
C PRO A 112 -3.59 9.11 9.51
N ALA A 113 -2.91 9.70 8.51
CA ALA A 113 -2.91 11.15 8.29
C ALA A 113 -4.22 11.65 7.67
N PHE A 114 -4.93 10.79 6.97
CA PHE A 114 -6.22 11.09 6.35
C PHE A 114 -7.23 9.97 6.62
N VAL A 115 -8.51 10.34 6.59
CA VAL A 115 -9.63 9.40 6.59
C VAL A 115 -10.29 9.46 5.23
N ARG A 116 -10.41 8.32 4.55
CA ARG A 116 -11.16 8.21 3.30
C ARG A 116 -12.66 8.26 3.61
N ILE A 117 -13.36 9.27 3.10
CA ILE A 117 -14.80 9.46 3.34
C ILE A 117 -15.65 9.04 2.15
N ASP A 118 -15.12 9.08 0.92
CA ASP A 118 -15.79 8.59 -0.27
C ASP A 118 -14.77 8.06 -1.29
N SER A 119 -15.17 7.10 -2.10
CA SER A 119 -14.40 6.65 -3.26
C SER A 119 -15.35 6.11 -4.33
N ARG A 120 -15.16 6.55 -5.57
CA ARG A 120 -16.03 6.23 -6.71
C ARG A 120 -15.20 5.90 -7.94
N VAL A 121 -15.77 5.04 -8.79
CA VAL A 121 -15.31 4.84 -10.17
C VAL A 121 -16.52 4.98 -11.09
N ASN A 122 -16.40 5.86 -12.09
CA ASN A 122 -17.49 6.24 -13.01
C ASN A 122 -18.80 6.57 -12.26
N GLY A 123 -18.66 7.29 -11.10
CA GLY A 123 -19.77 7.66 -10.23
C GLY A 123 -20.29 6.54 -9.30
N VAL A 124 -19.86 5.29 -9.50
CA VAL A 124 -20.28 4.14 -8.68
C VAL A 124 -19.45 4.06 -7.40
N PRO A 125 -20.08 4.01 -6.21
CA PRO A 125 -19.34 3.89 -4.94
C PRO A 125 -18.56 2.58 -4.82
N MET A 126 -17.26 2.68 -4.51
CA MET A 126 -16.34 1.53 -4.37
C MET A 126 -16.33 0.99 -2.94
N ILE A 127 -17.45 0.43 -2.50
CA ILE A 127 -17.60 -0.17 -1.17
C ILE A 127 -17.12 -1.63 -1.10
N ARG A 128 -16.84 -2.25 -2.25
CA ARG A 128 -16.40 -3.65 -2.40
C ARG A 128 -15.38 -3.74 -3.52
N SER A 129 -14.85 -4.95 -3.72
CA SER A 129 -14.07 -5.26 -4.91
C SER A 129 -14.87 -5.10 -6.20
N THR A 130 -14.17 -4.92 -7.28
CA THR A 130 -14.70 -4.83 -8.64
C THR A 130 -13.78 -5.57 -9.60
N ARG A 131 -14.05 -5.46 -10.87
CA ARG A 131 -13.17 -5.86 -11.98
C ARG A 131 -13.13 -4.76 -13.00
N PHE A 132 -12.00 -4.62 -13.69
CA PHE A 132 -11.82 -3.63 -14.73
C PHE A 132 -11.34 -4.32 -16.00
N HIS A 133 -11.92 -4.00 -17.16
CA HIS A 133 -11.53 -4.58 -18.41
C HIS A 133 -10.26 -3.94 -18.98
N LEU A 134 -9.41 -4.75 -19.60
CA LEU A 134 -8.20 -4.28 -20.27
C LEU A 134 -8.56 -3.34 -21.42
N ALA A 135 -7.68 -2.38 -21.70
CA ALA A 135 -7.85 -1.35 -22.74
C ALA A 135 -9.11 -0.48 -22.60
N LYS A 136 -9.75 -0.44 -21.42
CA LYS A 136 -10.92 0.38 -21.13
C LYS A 136 -10.58 1.49 -20.14
N THR A 137 -11.16 2.67 -20.36
CA THR A 137 -10.92 3.84 -19.51
C THR A 137 -11.98 3.95 -18.41
N TYR A 138 -11.53 4.30 -17.22
CA TYR A 138 -12.36 4.56 -16.04
C TYR A 138 -11.96 5.87 -15.41
N GLU A 139 -12.94 6.61 -14.90
CA GLU A 139 -12.73 7.81 -14.09
C GLU A 139 -12.82 7.46 -12.60
N TYR A 140 -11.94 7.99 -11.78
CA TYR A 140 -11.98 7.76 -10.35
C TYR A 140 -11.97 9.06 -9.56
N GLU A 141 -12.59 8.99 -8.39
CA GLU A 141 -12.62 10.04 -7.40
C GLU A 141 -12.48 9.43 -6.00
N VAL A 142 -11.56 9.98 -5.21
CA VAL A 142 -11.40 9.65 -3.79
C VAL A 142 -11.39 10.93 -2.99
N VAL A 143 -12.24 10.99 -1.96
CA VAL A 143 -12.33 12.13 -1.05
C VAL A 143 -11.72 11.75 0.29
N LEU A 144 -10.71 12.52 0.69
CA LEU A 144 -9.94 12.33 1.92
C LEU A 144 -10.20 13.51 2.87
N LYS A 145 -10.44 13.22 4.14
CA LYS A 145 -10.51 14.22 5.19
C LYS A 145 -9.20 14.27 5.95
N ALA A 146 -8.60 15.45 6.04
CA ALA A 146 -7.32 15.67 6.72
C ALA A 146 -7.48 15.47 8.24
N ARG A 147 -6.63 14.61 8.83
CA ARG A 147 -6.67 14.20 10.23
C ARG A 147 -5.50 14.70 11.05
N ALA A 148 -4.31 14.62 10.53
CA ALA A 148 -3.08 14.99 11.24
C ALA A 148 -2.29 16.04 10.48
N PRO A 149 -1.71 17.07 11.15
CA PRO A 149 -0.87 18.06 10.51
C PRO A 149 0.43 17.43 10.01
N GLY A 150 0.96 17.94 8.89
CA GLY A 150 2.19 17.46 8.27
C GLY A 150 2.18 17.61 6.76
N ARG A 151 3.26 17.16 6.12
CA ARG A 151 3.37 17.10 4.66
C ARG A 151 3.37 15.64 4.22
N TYR A 152 2.43 15.27 3.37
CA TYR A 152 2.15 13.88 3.03
C TYR A 152 2.17 13.66 1.52
N HIS A 153 2.76 12.55 1.12
CA HIS A 153 2.79 12.08 -0.25
C HIS A 153 1.63 11.13 -0.51
N ILE A 154 0.70 11.51 -1.38
CA ILE A 154 -0.56 10.80 -1.62
C ILE A 154 -0.55 10.20 -3.02
N HIS A 155 -0.90 8.92 -3.13
CA HIS A 155 -1.00 8.18 -4.38
C HIS A 155 -2.39 7.60 -4.59
N PRO A 156 -3.00 7.65 -5.76
CA PRO A 156 -4.04 6.71 -6.12
C PRO A 156 -3.43 5.30 -6.25
N VAL A 157 -4.17 4.30 -5.83
CA VAL A 157 -3.71 2.91 -5.85
C VAL A 157 -4.84 2.01 -6.30
N ILE A 158 -4.56 1.08 -7.21
CA ILE A 158 -5.45 -0.05 -7.46
C ILE A 158 -4.76 -1.31 -6.97
N SER A 159 -5.36 -1.98 -6.00
CA SER A 159 -4.89 -3.26 -5.50
C SER A 159 -5.54 -4.38 -6.27
N VAL A 160 -4.73 -5.24 -6.89
CA VAL A 160 -5.19 -6.40 -7.68
C VAL A 160 -4.86 -7.67 -6.91
N GLU A 161 -5.83 -8.55 -6.78
CA GLU A 161 -5.66 -9.82 -6.07
C GLU A 161 -4.54 -10.65 -6.71
N GLY A 162 -3.56 -11.08 -5.89
CA GLY A 162 -2.42 -11.87 -6.34
C GLY A 162 -1.31 -11.10 -7.07
N THR A 163 -1.57 -9.87 -7.55
CA THR A 163 -0.56 -8.99 -8.15
C THR A 163 -0.07 -7.93 -7.14
N GLY A 164 -0.97 -7.49 -6.26
CA GLY A 164 -0.66 -6.49 -5.23
C GLY A 164 -1.09 -5.07 -5.62
N PRO A 165 -0.62 -4.04 -4.88
CA PRO A 165 -0.95 -2.64 -5.14
C PRO A 165 -0.21 -2.11 -6.37
N ILE A 166 -0.92 -1.50 -7.30
CA ILE A 166 -0.37 -0.77 -8.44
C ILE A 166 -0.51 0.72 -8.12
N ILE A 167 0.62 1.37 -7.94
CA ILE A 167 0.70 2.73 -7.42
C ILE A 167 0.71 3.74 -8.57
N GLY A 168 -0.17 4.73 -8.48
CA GLY A 168 -0.24 5.84 -9.41
C GLY A 168 0.68 7.00 -9.05
N PRO A 169 0.69 8.07 -9.87
CA PRO A 169 1.50 9.24 -9.64
C PRO A 169 1.10 9.92 -8.32
N ALA A 170 2.11 10.39 -7.59
CA ALA A 170 1.92 10.99 -6.29
C ALA A 170 2.04 12.50 -6.30
N PHE A 171 1.44 13.11 -5.28
CA PHE A 171 1.50 14.54 -5.06
C PHE A 171 1.63 14.86 -3.57
N TRP A 172 2.34 15.93 -3.28
CA TRP A 172 2.46 16.43 -1.92
C TRP A 172 1.23 17.24 -1.51
N VAL A 173 0.73 16.93 -0.32
CA VAL A 173 -0.34 17.69 0.35
C VAL A 173 0.16 18.15 1.71
N GLU A 174 0.01 19.43 2.00
CA GLU A 174 0.32 20.04 3.29
C GLU A 174 -0.95 20.15 4.13
N VAL A 175 -0.94 19.60 5.35
CA VAL A 175 -2.02 19.70 6.33
C VAL A 175 -1.56 20.58 7.47
N THR A 176 -2.33 21.62 7.79
CA THR A 176 -2.07 22.57 8.88
C THR A 176 -3.10 22.41 10.02
N GLY A 177 -2.79 22.93 11.21
CA GLY A 177 -3.70 22.86 12.38
C GLY A 177 -3.21 21.92 13.47
N ASP A 178 -4.11 21.49 14.37
CA ASP A 178 -3.83 20.53 15.46
C ASP A 178 -4.68 19.27 15.27
N GLN A 179 -4.08 18.11 15.40
CA GLN A 179 -4.77 16.81 15.34
C GLN A 179 -5.86 16.68 16.42
N LYS A 180 -5.75 17.38 17.53
CA LYS A 180 -6.77 17.38 18.60
C LYS A 180 -8.09 17.97 18.17
N ASP A 181 -8.08 18.84 17.14
CA ASP A 181 -9.29 19.46 16.59
C ASP A 181 -10.03 18.54 15.62
N PHE A 182 -9.43 17.38 15.29
CA PHE A 182 -10.03 16.46 14.34
C PHE A 182 -11.36 15.90 14.87
N LYS A 183 -12.40 16.03 14.05
CA LYS A 183 -13.75 15.53 14.33
C LYS A 183 -14.22 14.67 13.17
N HIS A 184 -14.53 13.43 13.48
CA HIS A 184 -15.09 12.51 12.50
C HIS A 184 -16.29 11.80 13.09
N THR A 185 -17.47 12.20 12.68
CA THR A 185 -18.73 11.58 13.09
C THR A 185 -19.38 10.89 11.92
N ILE A 186 -19.89 9.69 12.15
CA ILE A 186 -20.65 8.92 11.19
C ILE A 186 -21.99 8.53 11.80
N THR A 187 -23.02 8.40 10.96
CA THR A 187 -24.31 7.86 11.37
C THR A 187 -24.32 6.36 11.06
N THR A 188 -24.56 5.54 12.07
CA THR A 188 -24.67 4.09 11.93
C THR A 188 -25.95 3.70 11.20
N MET A 189 -26.08 2.44 10.80
CA MET A 189 -27.29 1.90 10.20
C MET A 189 -28.50 1.95 11.16
N THR A 190 -28.24 2.03 12.47
CA THR A 190 -29.26 2.17 13.52
C THR A 190 -29.66 3.62 13.78
N GLY A 191 -29.07 4.58 13.07
CA GLY A 191 -29.32 6.02 13.23
C GLY A 191 -28.53 6.70 14.35
N GLU A 192 -27.65 5.96 15.06
CA GLU A 192 -26.80 6.53 16.09
C GLU A 192 -25.64 7.29 15.47
N VAL A 193 -25.37 8.50 15.96
CA VAL A 193 -24.20 9.30 15.55
C VAL A 193 -23.03 8.95 16.46
N ILE A 194 -22.00 8.37 15.90
CA ILE A 194 -20.80 7.96 16.64
C ILE A 194 -19.54 8.67 16.11
N ASN A 195 -18.55 8.81 16.99
CA ASN A 195 -17.19 9.17 16.58
C ASN A 195 -16.31 7.91 16.53
N PRO A 196 -15.91 7.43 15.35
CA PRO A 196 -15.08 6.22 15.22
C PRO A 196 -13.73 6.30 15.95
N GLU A 197 -13.20 7.50 16.17
CA GLU A 197 -11.91 7.68 16.89
C GLU A 197 -12.01 7.27 18.38
N THR A 198 -13.19 7.41 18.97
CA THR A 198 -13.40 7.13 20.40
C THR A 198 -14.45 6.05 20.67
N TYR A 199 -15.13 5.59 19.61
CA TYR A 199 -16.17 4.59 19.72
C TYR A 199 -15.66 3.29 20.38
N ALA A 200 -16.42 2.80 21.32
CA ALA A 200 -16.13 1.60 22.10
C ALA A 200 -14.80 1.60 22.88
N MET A 201 -14.04 2.71 22.91
CA MET A 201 -12.73 2.79 23.59
C MET A 201 -12.83 2.38 25.06
N THR A 202 -13.86 2.85 25.77
CA THR A 202 -14.09 2.49 27.16
C THR A 202 -14.33 0.99 27.33
N SER A 203 -15.14 0.39 26.45
CA SER A 203 -15.41 -1.06 26.45
C SER A 203 -14.13 -1.85 26.17
N ILE A 204 -13.35 -1.44 25.17
CA ILE A 204 -12.07 -2.06 24.82
C ILE A 204 -11.11 -2.00 26.01
N LEU A 205 -10.97 -0.86 26.67
CA LEU A 205 -10.08 -0.70 27.83
C LEU A 205 -10.50 -1.61 28.99
N TRP A 206 -11.81 -1.69 29.31
CA TRP A 206 -12.32 -2.57 30.37
C TRP A 206 -12.10 -4.05 30.06
N TRP A 207 -12.34 -4.51 28.85
CA TRP A 207 -12.11 -5.90 28.46
C TRP A 207 -10.63 -6.24 28.49
N ASN A 208 -9.75 -5.36 28.02
CA ASN A 208 -8.31 -5.56 28.11
C ASN A 208 -7.84 -5.58 29.57
N ALA A 209 -8.32 -4.66 30.42
CA ALA A 209 -7.98 -4.64 31.83
C ALA A 209 -8.43 -5.93 32.53
N LEU A 210 -9.64 -6.41 32.25
CA LEU A 210 -10.16 -7.67 32.80
C LEU A 210 -9.24 -8.84 32.44
N TRP A 211 -8.91 -9.01 31.14
CA TRP A 211 -8.02 -10.08 30.70
C TRP A 211 -6.61 -9.96 31.26
N PHE A 212 -6.11 -8.75 31.39
CA PHE A 212 -4.82 -8.49 32.01
C PHE A 212 -4.79 -8.91 33.47
N VAL A 213 -5.83 -8.55 34.24
CA VAL A 213 -5.96 -8.95 35.66
C VAL A 213 -6.09 -10.48 35.79
N ILE A 214 -6.93 -11.12 34.95
CA ILE A 214 -7.07 -12.56 34.88
C ILE A 214 -5.71 -13.22 34.61
N GLY A 215 -4.98 -12.74 33.61
CA GLY A 215 -3.66 -13.26 33.24
C GLY A 215 -2.63 -13.10 34.36
N ILE A 216 -2.58 -11.94 35.02
CA ILE A 216 -1.68 -11.71 36.15
C ILE A 216 -2.03 -12.62 37.33
N ALA A 217 -3.32 -12.78 37.67
CA ALA A 217 -3.75 -13.66 38.76
C ALA A 217 -3.31 -15.12 38.51
N TRP A 218 -3.45 -15.58 37.27
CA TRP A 218 -2.99 -16.91 36.85
C TRP A 218 -1.47 -17.05 36.95
N LEU A 219 -0.72 -16.08 36.45
CA LEU A 219 0.74 -16.08 36.55
C LEU A 219 1.21 -16.01 38.01
N ALA A 220 0.58 -15.15 38.84
CA ALA A 220 0.92 -15.02 40.25
C ALA A 220 0.71 -16.33 41.03
N TRP A 221 -0.39 -17.08 40.71
CA TRP A 221 -0.59 -18.39 41.32
C TRP A 221 0.57 -19.35 41.06
N TRP A 222 1.04 -19.42 39.83
CA TRP A 222 2.10 -20.33 39.44
C TRP A 222 3.51 -19.84 39.82
N PHE A 223 3.76 -18.52 39.82
CA PHE A 223 5.05 -17.97 40.22
C PHE A 223 5.37 -18.07 41.72
N ARG A 224 4.37 -18.18 42.57
CA ARG A 224 4.59 -18.33 44.02
C ARG A 224 5.38 -19.58 44.38
N LYS A 225 5.34 -20.63 43.53
CA LYS A 225 6.01 -21.90 43.80
C LYS A 225 7.39 -21.97 43.18
N LEU A 226 7.53 -21.62 41.93
CA LEU A 226 8.79 -21.67 41.19
C LEU A 226 8.83 -20.59 40.13
N PRO A 227 9.99 -19.96 39.88
CA PRO A 227 10.20 -19.08 38.73
C PRO A 227 9.94 -19.83 37.41
N VAL A 228 9.61 -19.09 36.36
CA VAL A 228 9.09 -19.65 35.10
C VAL A 228 10.16 -20.29 34.26
N ILE A 229 9.72 -21.26 33.45
CA ILE A 229 10.37 -21.95 32.35
C ILE A 229 11.57 -22.80 32.80
N MET A 230 12.79 -22.29 32.85
CA MET A 230 13.99 -23.11 33.10
C MET A 230 14.03 -23.77 34.48
N PRO A 231 13.77 -23.09 35.58
CA PRO A 231 13.73 -23.76 36.90
C PRO A 231 12.67 -24.83 37.05
N ARG A 232 11.52 -24.67 36.37
CA ARG A 232 10.49 -25.70 36.35
C ARG A 232 10.89 -26.89 35.52
N TYR A 233 11.46 -26.67 34.34
CA TYR A 233 11.97 -27.72 33.48
C TYR A 233 13.02 -28.57 34.20
N ILE A 234 14.02 -27.93 34.81
CA ILE A 234 15.06 -28.63 35.58
C ILE A 234 14.43 -29.47 36.70
N LYS A 235 13.44 -28.91 37.42
CA LYS A 235 12.78 -29.61 38.51
C LYS A 235 11.99 -30.83 38.03
N VAL A 236 11.32 -30.72 36.90
CA VAL A 236 10.59 -31.86 36.26
C VAL A 236 11.59 -32.93 35.85
N GLU A 237 12.71 -32.56 35.28
CA GLU A 237 13.75 -33.49 34.81
C GLU A 237 14.45 -34.20 35.99
N GLU A 238 14.74 -33.47 37.09
CA GLU A 238 15.29 -34.06 38.30
C GLU A 238 14.34 -35.07 38.94
N MET A 239 13.04 -34.84 38.86
CA MET A 239 12.04 -35.69 39.51
C MET A 239 11.60 -36.90 38.64
N GLY A 240 11.82 -36.85 37.33
CA GLY A 240 11.47 -37.91 36.41
C GLY A 240 10.02 -38.35 36.54
N ASP A 241 9.78 -39.64 36.81
CA ASP A 241 8.41 -40.21 36.97
C ASP A 241 7.59 -39.58 38.12
N ASP A 242 8.28 -39.00 39.10
CA ASP A 242 7.66 -38.31 40.25
C ASP A 242 7.26 -36.84 39.97
N ALA A 243 7.47 -36.35 38.75
CA ALA A 243 7.17 -34.96 38.39
C ALA A 243 5.70 -34.58 38.60
N ASN A 244 4.78 -35.56 38.55
CA ASN A 244 3.36 -35.33 38.83
C ASN A 244 3.10 -34.82 40.27
N LYS A 245 3.99 -35.09 41.21
CA LYS A 245 3.91 -34.60 42.60
C LYS A 245 4.13 -33.08 42.72
N LEU A 246 4.64 -32.44 41.69
CA LEU A 246 4.77 -30.96 41.60
C LEU A 246 3.41 -30.27 41.51
N ILE A 247 2.39 -30.95 40.98
CA ILE A 247 1.04 -30.44 40.88
C ILE A 247 0.25 -31.00 42.09
N THR A 248 -0.12 -30.12 42.98
CA THR A 248 -0.86 -30.49 44.20
C THR A 248 -2.38 -30.40 43.96
N ILE A 249 -3.18 -31.07 44.80
CA ILE A 249 -4.66 -30.98 44.73
C ILE A 249 -5.16 -29.53 44.73
N PRO A 250 -4.63 -28.58 45.54
CA PRO A 250 -5.01 -27.17 45.43
C PRO A 250 -4.70 -26.55 44.06
N ASP A 251 -3.65 -26.97 43.38
CA ASP A 251 -3.32 -26.44 42.04
C ASP A 251 -4.35 -26.90 41.00
N VAL A 252 -4.80 -28.15 41.12
CA VAL A 252 -5.89 -28.70 40.27
C VAL A 252 -7.18 -27.96 40.51
N ILE A 253 -7.59 -27.79 41.78
CA ILE A 253 -8.81 -27.07 42.16
C ILE A 253 -8.78 -25.65 41.62
N VAL A 254 -7.68 -24.91 41.83
CA VAL A 254 -7.52 -23.53 41.32
C VAL A 254 -7.56 -23.50 39.81
N SER A 255 -6.91 -24.46 39.13
CA SER A 255 -6.92 -24.53 37.66
C SER A 255 -8.30 -24.77 37.11
N VAL A 256 -9.09 -25.71 37.70
CA VAL A 256 -10.47 -26.00 37.29
C VAL A 256 -11.38 -24.79 37.54
N PHE A 257 -11.26 -24.17 38.71
CA PHE A 257 -12.03 -22.95 39.02
C PHE A 257 -11.67 -21.81 38.06
N PHE A 258 -10.40 -21.62 37.81
CA PHE A 258 -9.91 -20.55 36.91
C PHE A 258 -10.37 -20.76 35.46
N PHE A 259 -10.27 -22.01 34.98
CA PHE A 259 -10.79 -22.38 33.66
C PHE A 259 -12.30 -22.16 33.57
N GLY A 260 -13.06 -22.63 34.55
CA GLY A 260 -14.51 -22.40 34.62
C GLY A 260 -14.88 -20.93 34.62
N PHE A 261 -14.14 -20.11 35.39
CA PHE A 261 -14.32 -18.66 35.42
C PHE A 261 -14.06 -18.02 34.07
N VAL A 262 -12.97 -18.39 33.39
CA VAL A 262 -12.65 -17.91 32.05
C VAL A 262 -13.77 -18.27 31.08
N MET A 263 -14.29 -19.50 31.12
CA MET A 263 -15.39 -19.90 30.25
C MET A 263 -16.67 -19.09 30.51
N VAL A 264 -16.98 -18.77 31.78
CA VAL A 264 -18.10 -17.90 32.14
C VAL A 264 -17.91 -16.48 31.63
N VAL A 265 -16.69 -15.93 31.72
CA VAL A 265 -16.38 -14.61 31.19
C VAL A 265 -16.52 -14.57 29.66
N ILE A 266 -16.05 -15.60 28.95
CA ILE A 266 -16.20 -15.70 27.49
C ILE A 266 -17.69 -15.78 27.10
N ALA A 267 -18.44 -16.69 27.74
CA ALA A 267 -19.87 -16.85 27.45
C ALA A 267 -20.65 -15.57 27.78
N GLY A 268 -20.42 -15.01 28.97
CA GLY A 268 -21.06 -13.75 29.37
C GLY A 268 -20.74 -12.59 28.44
N GLY A 269 -19.46 -12.47 28.02
CA GLY A 269 -19.02 -11.49 27.03
C GLY A 269 -19.69 -11.68 25.67
N PHE A 270 -19.84 -12.91 25.22
CA PHE A 270 -20.54 -13.23 23.97
C PHE A 270 -22.02 -12.81 24.03
N PHE A 271 -22.74 -13.19 25.08
CA PHE A 271 -24.14 -12.79 25.22
C PHE A 271 -24.31 -11.29 25.39
N TRP A 272 -23.40 -10.63 26.13
CA TRP A 272 -23.42 -9.19 26.27
C TRP A 272 -23.18 -8.49 24.93
N ALA A 273 -22.20 -8.95 24.15
CA ALA A 273 -21.89 -8.38 22.83
C ALA A 273 -23.08 -8.52 21.86
N ASN A 274 -23.72 -9.71 21.83
CA ASN A 274 -24.91 -9.92 21.00
C ASN A 274 -26.11 -9.05 21.43
N TYR A 275 -26.25 -8.77 22.72
CA TYR A 275 -27.28 -7.86 23.22
C TYR A 275 -26.98 -6.41 22.85
N GLN A 276 -25.73 -5.98 23.03
CA GLN A 276 -25.32 -4.61 22.78
C GLN A 276 -25.24 -4.29 21.27
N TYR A 277 -24.84 -5.27 20.45
CA TYR A 277 -24.66 -5.12 19.01
C TYR A 277 -25.49 -6.16 18.24
N PRO A 278 -26.83 -5.98 18.22
CA PRO A 278 -27.72 -6.99 17.64
C PRO A 278 -27.63 -7.08 16.11
N ILE A 279 -27.12 -6.03 15.48
CA ILE A 279 -26.96 -5.98 14.02
C ILE A 279 -25.48 -6.07 13.69
N THR A 280 -25.10 -7.15 13.01
CA THR A 280 -23.76 -7.32 12.46
C THR A 280 -23.85 -7.38 10.95
N SER A 281 -22.96 -6.66 10.26
CA SER A 281 -22.81 -6.83 8.82
C SER A 281 -22.00 -8.10 8.55
N VAL A 282 -22.46 -8.93 7.63
CA VAL A 282 -21.66 -10.02 7.09
C VAL A 282 -20.45 -9.49 6.37
N LEU A 283 -19.40 -10.29 6.25
CA LEU A 283 -18.25 -9.97 5.40
C LEU A 283 -18.76 -9.58 4.02
N GLN A 284 -18.15 -8.51 3.45
CA GLN A 284 -18.50 -8.04 2.13
C GLN A 284 -18.18 -9.12 1.11
N THR A 285 -19.21 -9.72 0.54
CA THR A 285 -19.12 -10.70 -0.53
C THR A 285 -19.68 -10.11 -1.82
N GLY A 286 -19.21 -10.62 -2.97
CA GLY A 286 -19.59 -10.11 -4.28
C GLY A 286 -18.74 -8.92 -4.72
N LYS A 287 -18.98 -8.51 -5.97
CA LYS A 287 -18.29 -7.42 -6.64
C LYS A 287 -19.26 -6.31 -6.99
N VAL A 288 -18.76 -5.08 -7.04
CA VAL A 288 -19.50 -3.96 -7.65
C VAL A 288 -19.22 -3.99 -9.13
N GLU A 289 -20.25 -3.93 -9.95
CA GLU A 289 -20.11 -3.79 -11.40
C GLU A 289 -19.91 -2.32 -11.75
N VAL A 290 -18.90 -2.05 -12.58
CA VAL A 290 -18.57 -0.72 -13.07
C VAL A 290 -18.40 -0.79 -14.57
N GLU A 291 -19.30 -0.15 -15.28
CA GLU A 291 -19.19 -0.02 -16.74
C GLU A 291 -18.07 0.95 -17.11
N PRO A 292 -17.24 0.64 -18.13
CA PRO A 292 -16.21 1.55 -18.60
C PRO A 292 -16.80 2.81 -19.22
N LEU A 293 -16.00 3.88 -19.30
CA LEU A 293 -16.38 5.07 -20.05
C LEU A 293 -16.55 4.75 -21.53
N PRO A 294 -17.45 5.45 -22.24
CA PRO A 294 -17.55 5.35 -23.70
C PRO A 294 -16.17 5.59 -24.34
N GLN A 295 -15.78 4.69 -25.21
CA GLN A 295 -14.51 4.82 -25.94
C GLN A 295 -14.68 5.76 -27.13
N PRO A 296 -13.87 6.83 -27.24
CA PRO A 296 -13.89 7.66 -28.45
C PRO A 296 -13.43 6.85 -29.67
N PRO A 297 -13.88 7.21 -30.87
CA PRO A 297 -13.40 6.57 -32.12
C PRO A 297 -11.89 6.77 -32.24
N GLN A 298 -11.19 5.71 -32.62
CA GLN A 298 -9.75 5.74 -32.85
C GLN A 298 -9.41 6.34 -34.21
N LEU A 299 -9.24 7.64 -34.23
CA LEU A 299 -8.99 8.40 -35.48
C LEU A 299 -7.49 8.55 -35.80
N VAL A 300 -6.61 8.22 -34.87
CA VAL A 300 -5.17 8.13 -35.10
C VAL A 300 -4.76 6.69 -34.80
N GLU A 301 -4.23 6.00 -35.80
CA GLU A 301 -3.76 4.62 -35.63
C GLU A 301 -2.24 4.61 -35.55
N VAL A 302 -1.70 3.77 -34.67
CA VAL A 302 -0.26 3.67 -34.41
C VAL A 302 0.16 2.21 -34.41
N GLU A 303 1.17 1.91 -35.24
CA GLU A 303 1.83 0.60 -35.26
C GLU A 303 3.30 0.78 -34.88
N VAL A 304 3.76 0.07 -33.83
CA VAL A 304 5.15 0.13 -33.38
C VAL A 304 6.02 -0.75 -34.26
N ASN A 305 6.97 -0.12 -34.95
CA ASN A 305 7.92 -0.83 -35.82
C ASN A 305 9.10 -1.35 -34.99
N LYS A 306 9.65 -0.50 -34.10
CA LYS A 306 10.83 -0.83 -33.31
C LYS A 306 10.87 0.02 -32.05
N ALA A 307 11.19 -0.60 -30.93
CA ALA A 307 11.49 0.11 -29.69
C ALA A 307 12.88 -0.29 -29.18
N THR A 308 13.68 0.70 -28.81
CA THR A 308 15.02 0.49 -28.26
C THR A 308 15.21 1.26 -26.99
N TYR A 309 15.96 0.67 -26.07
CA TYR A 309 16.35 1.26 -24.81
C TYR A 309 17.87 1.34 -24.72
N ARG A 310 18.41 2.56 -24.54
CA ARG A 310 19.85 2.80 -24.54
C ARG A 310 20.48 2.53 -23.19
N ILE A 311 21.58 1.75 -23.17
CA ILE A 311 22.34 1.37 -21.97
C ILE A 311 23.84 1.72 -22.15
N PRO A 312 24.48 2.42 -21.21
CA PRO A 312 23.89 3.16 -20.09
C PRO A 312 23.18 4.40 -20.61
N GLY A 313 21.98 4.65 -20.17
CA GLY A 313 21.29 5.82 -20.69
C GLY A 313 19.92 6.06 -20.10
N ARG A 314 19.39 7.18 -20.48
CA ARG A 314 18.13 7.74 -20.01
C ARG A 314 17.11 7.82 -21.12
N SER A 315 17.43 7.25 -22.29
CA SER A 315 16.63 7.42 -23.49
C SER A 315 15.94 6.15 -23.93
N PHE A 316 14.70 6.33 -24.28
CA PHE A 316 13.83 5.33 -24.89
C PHE A 316 13.43 5.86 -26.26
N GLN A 317 13.69 5.08 -27.30
CA GLN A 317 13.38 5.43 -28.69
C GLN A 317 12.32 4.49 -29.23
N VAL A 318 11.28 5.04 -29.83
CA VAL A 318 10.23 4.25 -30.50
C VAL A 318 10.06 4.78 -31.91
N GLU A 319 10.27 3.90 -32.86
CA GLU A 319 9.92 4.08 -34.27
C GLU A 319 8.54 3.47 -34.52
N MET A 320 7.65 4.23 -35.13
CA MET A 320 6.28 3.82 -35.36
C MET A 320 5.70 4.36 -36.66
N THR A 321 4.79 3.63 -37.25
CA THR A 321 3.98 4.07 -38.37
C THR A 321 2.66 4.62 -37.83
N VAL A 322 2.35 5.87 -38.18
CA VAL A 322 1.15 6.58 -37.74
C VAL A 322 0.28 6.89 -38.94
N THR A 323 -1.02 6.55 -38.85
CA THR A 323 -2.03 6.90 -39.83
C THR A 323 -3.04 7.87 -39.22
N ASN A 324 -3.12 9.08 -39.74
CA ASN A 324 -4.09 10.07 -39.30
C ASN A 324 -5.38 9.98 -40.10
N ARG A 325 -6.44 9.44 -39.51
CA ARG A 325 -7.80 9.40 -40.07
C ARG A 325 -8.70 10.51 -39.55
N SER A 326 -8.15 11.43 -38.73
CA SER A 326 -8.89 12.60 -38.28
C SER A 326 -9.03 13.65 -39.38
N ALA A 327 -9.90 14.63 -39.18
CA ALA A 327 -10.12 15.71 -40.11
C ALA A 327 -9.03 16.83 -40.03
N ARG A 328 -8.06 16.72 -39.13
CA ARG A 328 -7.08 17.77 -38.84
C ARG A 328 -5.65 17.22 -38.76
N PRO A 329 -4.64 18.04 -39.00
CA PRO A 329 -3.27 17.66 -38.76
C PRO A 329 -3.05 17.34 -37.27
N VAL A 330 -2.32 16.25 -36.97
CA VAL A 330 -2.03 15.82 -35.60
C VAL A 330 -0.53 15.76 -35.35
N GLN A 331 -0.13 16.03 -34.13
CA GLN A 331 1.26 15.99 -33.68
C GLN A 331 1.38 15.36 -32.31
N VAL A 332 2.48 14.66 -32.06
CA VAL A 332 2.76 14.05 -30.75
C VAL A 332 3.11 15.15 -29.74
N GLY A 333 2.29 15.28 -28.71
CA GLY A 333 2.51 16.26 -27.65
C GLY A 333 2.98 15.66 -26.33
N GLU A 334 2.60 14.41 -26.04
CA GLU A 334 2.95 13.76 -24.79
C GLU A 334 3.15 12.25 -24.99
N PHE A 335 4.11 11.70 -24.26
CA PHE A 335 4.36 10.27 -24.12
C PHE A 335 4.41 9.93 -22.65
N THR A 336 3.58 9.00 -22.17
CA THR A 336 3.52 8.61 -20.76
C THR A 336 3.89 7.17 -20.59
N ALA A 337 4.94 6.90 -19.82
CA ALA A 337 5.44 5.57 -19.51
C ALA A 337 5.77 5.46 -18.01
N ALA A 338 5.29 4.40 -17.35
CA ALA A 338 5.52 4.14 -15.93
C ALA A 338 5.18 5.35 -15.03
N ASN A 339 4.09 6.04 -15.30
CA ASN A 339 3.62 7.28 -14.66
C ASN A 339 4.44 8.54 -14.98
N ILE A 340 5.54 8.46 -15.71
CA ILE A 340 6.32 9.64 -16.12
C ILE A 340 5.71 10.20 -17.40
N ARG A 341 5.41 11.49 -17.39
CA ARG A 341 4.89 12.26 -18.51
C ARG A 341 6.05 12.96 -19.20
N PHE A 342 6.42 12.53 -20.40
CA PHE A 342 7.41 13.19 -21.25
C PHE A 342 6.70 14.16 -22.18
N ILE A 343 6.99 15.43 -22.04
CA ILE A 343 6.29 16.52 -22.72
C ILE A 343 7.12 17.02 -23.91
N ASN A 344 6.46 17.25 -25.03
CA ASN A 344 7.03 17.94 -26.18
C ASN A 344 6.97 19.45 -25.92
N ASP A 345 8.11 20.04 -25.55
CA ASP A 345 8.23 21.45 -25.19
C ASP A 345 7.97 22.42 -26.34
N LYS A 346 7.98 21.93 -27.58
CA LYS A 346 7.57 22.72 -28.75
C LYS A 346 6.05 22.94 -28.84
N MET A 347 5.29 22.12 -28.14
CA MET A 347 3.84 22.19 -28.10
C MET A 347 3.28 22.73 -26.78
N PHE A 348 3.91 22.38 -25.66
CA PHE A 348 3.39 22.68 -24.32
C PHE A 348 4.49 23.16 -23.38
N ASP A 349 4.24 24.26 -22.66
CA ASP A 349 5.07 24.71 -21.52
C ASP A 349 4.48 24.17 -20.20
N ILE A 350 4.59 22.85 -19.99
CA ILE A 350 4.15 22.18 -18.77
C ILE A 350 5.35 22.01 -17.84
N LYS A 351 5.26 22.60 -16.64
CA LYS A 351 6.30 22.50 -15.60
C LYS A 351 5.78 21.72 -14.39
N PRO A 352 6.65 20.93 -13.74
CA PRO A 352 6.30 20.30 -12.48
C PRO A 352 5.99 21.39 -11.43
N GLN A 353 4.97 21.17 -10.62
CA GLN A 353 4.64 22.05 -9.49
C GLN A 353 5.50 21.75 -8.27
N ASP A 354 5.98 20.52 -8.17
CA ASP A 354 6.92 20.06 -7.15
C ASP A 354 8.08 19.31 -7.83
N ALA A 355 9.26 19.33 -7.20
CA ALA A 355 10.45 18.65 -7.73
C ALA A 355 10.29 17.12 -7.88
N GLN A 356 9.27 16.55 -7.26
CA GLN A 356 8.97 15.11 -7.32
C GLN A 356 7.77 14.78 -8.22
N ASP A 357 7.15 15.76 -8.86
CA ASP A 357 6.13 15.50 -9.87
C ASP A 357 6.75 14.75 -11.06
N LEU A 358 6.06 13.73 -11.56
CA LEU A 358 6.55 12.86 -12.63
C LEU A 358 6.37 13.50 -14.01
N VAL A 359 6.93 14.70 -14.20
CA VAL A 359 6.83 15.48 -15.43
C VAL A 359 8.22 15.83 -15.97
N ALA A 360 8.57 15.24 -17.08
CA ALA A 360 9.76 15.58 -17.89
C ALA A 360 9.37 16.66 -18.92
N SER A 361 9.47 17.92 -18.56
CA SER A 361 8.93 19.09 -19.31
C SER A 361 9.46 19.25 -20.72
N SER A 362 10.68 18.77 -20.99
CA SER A 362 11.32 18.77 -22.31
C SER A 362 11.89 17.38 -22.63
N GLY A 363 11.30 16.35 -22.01
CA GLY A 363 11.77 14.97 -22.12
C GLY A 363 11.32 14.26 -23.41
N LEU A 364 10.43 14.84 -24.20
CA LEU A 364 9.94 14.24 -25.45
C LEU A 364 10.43 15.02 -26.66
N ARG A 365 11.25 14.35 -27.46
CA ARG A 365 11.66 14.87 -28.77
C ARG A 365 10.99 14.06 -29.88
N VAL A 366 10.42 14.76 -30.85
CA VAL A 366 9.78 14.18 -32.04
C VAL A 366 10.40 14.77 -33.29
N GLU A 367 10.86 13.94 -34.19
CA GLU A 367 11.56 14.38 -35.39
C GLU A 367 10.59 14.43 -36.56
N ASN A 368 9.57 15.19 -36.58
CA ASN A 368 8.79 15.35 -37.84
C ASN A 368 7.70 16.43 -37.73
N PRO A 369 7.33 17.07 -38.83
CA PRO A 369 6.20 17.99 -38.87
C PRO A 369 4.86 17.26 -38.56
N PRO A 370 3.75 18.01 -38.33
CA PRO A 370 2.42 17.44 -38.14
C PRO A 370 2.03 16.49 -39.28
N ILE A 371 1.33 15.40 -38.93
CA ILE A 371 0.83 14.39 -39.86
C ILE A 371 -0.53 14.86 -40.37
N GLN A 372 -0.63 15.03 -41.72
CA GLN A 372 -1.84 15.57 -42.35
C GLN A 372 -3.03 14.58 -42.35
N PRO A 373 -4.26 15.05 -42.47
CA PRO A 373 -5.41 14.19 -42.64
C PRO A 373 -5.24 13.18 -43.80
N GLY A 374 -5.50 11.91 -43.52
CA GLY A 374 -5.33 10.79 -44.47
C GLY A 374 -3.88 10.36 -44.69
N GLU A 375 -2.91 11.01 -44.08
CA GLU A 375 -1.51 10.66 -44.23
C GLU A 375 -1.13 9.47 -43.37
N THR A 376 -0.27 8.59 -43.92
CA THR A 376 0.45 7.55 -43.18
C THR A 376 1.94 7.84 -43.21
N ARG A 377 2.60 7.93 -42.06
CA ARG A 377 4.00 8.28 -41.98
C ARG A 377 4.71 7.54 -40.85
N THR A 378 5.97 7.18 -41.09
CA THR A 378 6.86 6.70 -40.04
C THR A 378 7.45 7.88 -39.29
N ILE A 379 7.34 7.85 -37.98
CA ILE A 379 7.92 8.83 -37.06
C ILE A 379 8.76 8.14 -36.01
N THR A 380 9.70 8.89 -35.43
CA THR A 380 10.50 8.43 -34.28
C THR A 380 10.34 9.41 -33.14
N ILE A 381 10.06 8.88 -31.97
CA ILE A 381 10.07 9.63 -30.71
C ILE A 381 11.24 9.21 -29.84
N TYR A 382 11.75 10.18 -29.08
CA TYR A 382 12.78 9.96 -28.09
C TYR A 382 12.27 10.50 -26.75
N ALA A 383 12.18 9.62 -25.75
CA ALA A 383 11.88 10.00 -24.37
C ALA A 383 13.19 9.93 -23.57
N ASP A 384 13.68 11.07 -23.12
CA ASP A 384 14.97 11.20 -22.44
C ASP A 384 14.85 12.15 -21.24
N ASP A 385 15.08 11.65 -20.05
CA ASP A 385 15.08 12.44 -18.82
C ASP A 385 15.77 11.71 -17.66
N ALA A 386 16.30 12.46 -16.69
CA ALA A 386 16.87 11.93 -15.46
C ALA A 386 15.90 11.13 -14.59
N LEU A 387 14.59 11.32 -14.78
CA LEU A 387 13.56 10.56 -14.10
C LEU A 387 13.64 9.04 -14.39
N TRP A 388 14.19 8.62 -15.55
CA TRP A 388 14.48 7.24 -15.85
C TRP A 388 15.34 6.57 -14.77
N GLU A 389 16.40 7.22 -14.34
CA GLU A 389 17.29 6.71 -13.28
C GLU A 389 16.66 6.86 -11.90
N THR A 390 16.11 8.04 -11.63
CA THR A 390 15.47 8.36 -10.34
C THR A 390 14.39 7.38 -9.98
N TYR A 391 13.59 6.95 -10.95
CA TYR A 391 12.50 5.98 -10.75
C TYR A 391 12.86 4.56 -11.17
N ARG A 392 14.15 4.27 -11.31
CA ARG A 392 14.70 2.92 -11.58
C ARG A 392 14.15 2.24 -12.84
N LEU A 393 13.77 3.02 -13.86
CA LEU A 393 13.36 2.45 -15.14
C LEU A 393 14.51 1.77 -15.88
N THR A 394 15.75 2.07 -15.49
CA THR A 394 16.95 1.36 -15.96
C THR A 394 16.91 -0.15 -15.66
N SER A 395 16.11 -0.60 -14.70
CA SER A 395 15.95 -2.03 -14.38
C SER A 395 15.17 -2.82 -15.43
N LEU A 396 14.55 -2.14 -16.43
CA LEU A 396 13.83 -2.81 -17.53
C LEU A 396 14.69 -3.80 -18.30
N ILE A 397 16.01 -3.59 -18.36
CA ILE A 397 16.94 -4.54 -19.00
C ILE A 397 16.98 -5.91 -18.34
N ASN A 398 16.55 -6.01 -17.08
CA ASN A 398 16.52 -7.24 -16.32
C ASN A 398 15.17 -7.95 -16.40
N GLU A 399 14.20 -7.36 -17.11
CA GLU A 399 12.87 -7.94 -17.23
C GLU A 399 12.87 -9.14 -18.18
N PRO A 400 12.32 -10.29 -17.76
CA PRO A 400 12.44 -11.54 -18.52
C PRO A 400 11.83 -11.49 -19.92
N ASP A 401 10.76 -10.72 -20.11
CA ASP A 401 10.04 -10.66 -21.39
C ASP A 401 10.40 -9.44 -22.26
N GLY A 402 11.22 -8.51 -21.74
CA GLY A 402 11.76 -7.38 -22.51
C GLY A 402 10.71 -6.56 -23.26
N ARG A 403 9.52 -6.34 -22.66
CA ARG A 403 8.40 -5.64 -23.30
C ARG A 403 8.09 -4.32 -22.57
N PHE A 404 7.54 -3.35 -23.31
CA PHE A 404 7.02 -2.11 -22.77
C PHE A 404 5.55 -1.91 -23.10
N ALA A 405 4.90 -1.00 -22.39
CA ALA A 405 3.66 -0.37 -22.76
C ALA A 405 3.68 1.11 -22.31
N ALA A 406 3.02 1.95 -23.04
CA ALA A 406 2.96 3.38 -22.80
C ALA A 406 1.74 4.03 -23.46
N LEU A 407 1.35 5.22 -23.01
CA LEU A 407 0.37 6.06 -23.69
C LEU A 407 1.07 7.10 -24.55
N LEU A 408 0.63 7.19 -25.78
CA LEU A 408 1.04 8.21 -26.74
C LEU A 408 -0.15 9.13 -27.01
N MET A 409 0.06 10.44 -26.85
CA MET A 409 -0.99 11.44 -27.00
C MET A 409 -0.67 12.36 -28.16
N PHE A 410 -1.54 12.34 -29.16
CA PHE A 410 -1.52 13.29 -30.26
C PHE A 410 -2.49 14.42 -29.98
N PHE A 411 -2.19 15.57 -30.53
CA PHE A 411 -3.05 16.76 -30.42
C PHE A 411 -3.19 17.40 -31.80
N ASP A 412 -4.38 17.89 -32.10
CA ASP A 412 -4.61 18.73 -33.27
C ASP A 412 -4.40 20.23 -32.95
N ASP A 413 -4.60 21.08 -33.95
CA ASP A 413 -4.47 22.53 -33.85
C ASP A 413 -5.53 23.21 -32.96
N GLN A 414 -6.56 22.49 -32.56
CA GLN A 414 -7.57 22.93 -31.59
C GLN A 414 -7.38 22.37 -30.18
N GLY A 415 -6.33 21.58 -29.96
CA GLY A 415 -6.05 20.94 -28.70
C GLY A 415 -6.88 19.69 -28.43
N THR A 416 -7.58 19.12 -29.42
CA THR A 416 -8.24 17.83 -29.30
C THR A 416 -7.20 16.74 -29.09
N ARG A 417 -7.36 15.94 -28.06
CA ARG A 417 -6.43 14.87 -27.68
C ARG A 417 -6.86 13.52 -28.24
N TYR A 418 -5.96 12.87 -28.97
CA TYR A 418 -6.10 11.49 -29.44
C TYR A 418 -5.10 10.61 -28.70
N MET A 419 -5.60 9.62 -27.99
CA MET A 419 -4.82 8.78 -27.09
C MET A 419 -4.70 7.37 -27.68
N ASN A 420 -3.46 6.86 -27.72
CA ASN A 420 -3.14 5.51 -28.18
C ASN A 420 -2.30 4.80 -27.13
N GLU A 421 -2.67 3.59 -26.78
CA GLU A 421 -1.76 2.70 -26.08
C GLU A 421 -0.84 2.04 -27.09
N ILE A 422 0.47 2.15 -26.87
CA ILE A 422 1.50 1.49 -27.64
C ILE A 422 2.29 0.54 -26.77
N GLY A 423 2.80 -0.52 -27.37
CA GLY A 423 3.62 -1.49 -26.65
C GLY A 423 4.18 -2.55 -27.59
N GLY A 424 5.11 -3.33 -27.07
CA GLY A 424 5.76 -4.39 -27.81
C GLY A 424 7.11 -4.79 -27.24
N PRO A 425 7.89 -5.58 -27.97
CA PRO A 425 9.25 -5.93 -27.62
C PRO A 425 10.14 -4.70 -27.55
N MET A 426 11.04 -4.67 -26.59
CA MET A 426 12.01 -3.60 -26.42
C MET A 426 13.42 -4.17 -26.51
N ILE A 427 14.24 -3.61 -27.40
CA ILE A 427 15.60 -4.09 -27.67
C ILE A 427 16.60 -3.20 -26.93
N PRO A 428 17.43 -3.76 -26.02
CA PRO A 428 18.49 -2.99 -25.41
C PRO A 428 19.56 -2.60 -26.44
N SER A 429 20.00 -1.35 -26.42
CA SER A 429 21.08 -0.83 -27.26
C SER A 429 22.27 -0.43 -26.38
N PHE A 430 23.42 -0.99 -26.69
CA PHE A 430 24.68 -0.70 -25.98
C PHE A 430 25.54 0.21 -26.85
N GLY A 431 25.82 1.42 -26.36
CA GLY A 431 26.72 2.32 -27.10
C GLY A 431 26.34 3.77 -27.00
#